data_670af99e6fa80bba0196cc2301422e09
#
_entry.id   670af99e6fa80bba0196cc2301422e09
#
_cell.length_a   1.000
_cell.length_b   1.000
_cell.length_c   1.000
_cell.angle_alpha   90.00
_cell.angle_beta   90.00
_cell.angle_gamma   90.00
#
_symmetry.space_group_name_H-M   'P 1'
#
loop_
_entity.id
_entity.type
_entity.pdbx_description
1 polymer ?
#
loop_
_entity_poly.entity_id
_entity_poly.type
_entity_poly.pdbx_seq_one_letter_code
_entity_poly.pdbx_strand_id
1 'polypeptide(L)'
;MFLLTNKIPFPKNYERFIELGQEAIKNNHLIEAVDYYEQAYAIRQDFPLNLVLVNMYLETGENEQALSLASEMKEKYFAYLDHMETYIQILIQNHMFIQAHSIINERILMEQSGEMRKLISLKKKIRHLELMYQQFEVGKIKELKDELDHLNKHNYYEQMAIVKKAGQLPQDEFIVIGKKFLLDERVHNLVRSWILEELVRLHVKEEVEFLWRDNKKYTVVPASVGTPLDSAAYQRILLFLEKELINDDPILLVDIMEEIRLHFALLYPLADEIIKDPRLWAVSYVISYNHSIAQKYQVDEERLEIEKIQKIQSQIRFELEKMVL
;
A
#
# COMPACT_ATOMS: atom_id res chain seq x y z
N MET A 1 -6.43 4.95 -38.98
CA MET A 1 -6.51 3.52 -39.30
C MET A 1 -5.14 2.93 -39.01
N PHE A 2 -4.88 2.57 -37.74
CA PHE A 2 -3.60 1.97 -37.33
C PHE A 2 -3.68 0.47 -37.61
N LEU A 3 -2.85 0.01 -38.53
CA LEU A 3 -2.66 -1.41 -38.78
C LEU A 3 -1.94 -2.03 -37.57
N LEU A 4 -2.68 -2.72 -36.71
CA LEU A 4 -2.13 -3.67 -35.76
C LEU A 4 -1.51 -4.82 -36.58
N THR A 5 -0.22 -4.74 -36.83
CA THR A 5 0.55 -5.88 -37.31
C THR A 5 0.63 -6.90 -36.17
N ASN A 6 -0.26 -7.90 -36.18
CA ASN A 6 -0.13 -9.12 -35.37
C ASN A 6 1.19 -9.82 -35.76
N LYS A 7 2.29 -9.45 -35.16
CA LYS A 7 3.53 -10.23 -35.22
C LYS A 7 3.30 -11.46 -34.38
N ILE A 8 3.16 -12.64 -35.02
CA ILE A 8 3.20 -13.93 -34.34
C ILE A 8 4.61 -14.06 -33.74
N PRO A 9 4.75 -14.10 -32.39
CA PRO A 9 6.07 -14.21 -31.80
C PRO A 9 6.63 -15.61 -32.12
N PHE A 10 7.74 -15.67 -32.86
CA PHE A 10 8.48 -16.90 -33.05
C PHE A 10 9.23 -17.25 -31.74
N PRO A 11 9.21 -18.50 -31.26
CA PRO A 11 9.85 -18.90 -30.02
C PRO A 11 11.33 -18.53 -29.91
N LYS A 12 12.03 -18.43 -31.04
CA LYS A 12 13.46 -18.04 -31.11
C LYS A 12 13.74 -16.55 -30.96
N ASN A 13 12.71 -15.70 -30.95
CA ASN A 13 12.94 -14.25 -30.87
C ASN A 13 13.30 -13.81 -29.43
N TYR A 14 12.82 -14.52 -28.40
CA TYR A 14 13.14 -14.21 -27.02
C TYR A 14 14.64 -14.32 -26.75
N GLU A 15 15.23 -15.51 -27.04
CA GLU A 15 16.66 -15.75 -26.84
C GLU A 15 17.52 -14.80 -27.66
N ARG A 16 17.09 -14.49 -28.90
CA ARG A 16 17.80 -13.56 -29.75
C ARG A 16 17.80 -12.14 -29.20
N PHE A 17 16.70 -11.68 -28.65
CA PHE A 17 16.66 -10.33 -28.02
C PHE A 17 17.50 -10.29 -26.75
N ILE A 18 17.55 -11.36 -25.96
CA ILE A 18 18.46 -11.47 -24.81
C ILE A 18 19.91 -11.37 -25.26
N GLU A 19 20.31 -12.11 -26.32
CA GLU A 19 21.67 -12.07 -26.88
C GLU A 19 22.05 -10.66 -27.37
N LEU A 20 21.16 -10.02 -28.13
CA LEU A 20 21.37 -8.67 -28.65
C LEU A 20 21.48 -7.63 -27.51
N GLY A 21 20.64 -7.76 -26.47
CA GLY A 21 20.74 -6.92 -25.28
C GLY A 21 22.07 -7.09 -24.56
N GLN A 22 22.55 -8.33 -24.39
CA GLN A 22 23.85 -8.62 -23.79
C GLN A 22 25.01 -8.06 -24.63
N GLU A 23 24.92 -8.14 -25.95
CA GLU A 23 25.92 -7.57 -26.88
C GLU A 23 25.93 -6.04 -26.79
N ALA A 24 24.77 -5.41 -26.75
CA ALA A 24 24.64 -3.97 -26.58
C ALA A 24 25.26 -3.49 -25.25
N ILE A 25 25.04 -4.21 -24.13
CA ILE A 25 25.70 -3.92 -22.84
C ILE A 25 27.22 -3.99 -22.96
N LYS A 26 27.76 -5.06 -23.61
CA LYS A 26 29.20 -5.21 -23.79
C LYS A 26 29.82 -4.06 -24.59
N ASN A 27 29.05 -3.49 -25.51
CA ASN A 27 29.44 -2.35 -26.35
C ASN A 27 29.12 -0.98 -25.69
N ASN A 28 28.64 -0.98 -24.44
CA ASN A 28 28.20 0.23 -23.71
C ASN A 28 27.06 1.01 -24.38
N HIS A 29 26.21 0.31 -25.14
CA HIS A 29 25.02 0.86 -25.80
C HIS A 29 23.77 0.60 -24.93
N LEU A 30 23.69 1.27 -23.77
CA LEU A 30 22.67 0.97 -22.75
C LEU A 30 21.23 1.16 -23.25
N ILE A 31 20.96 2.19 -24.03
CA ILE A 31 19.61 2.46 -24.57
C ILE A 31 19.18 1.35 -25.53
N GLU A 32 20.08 0.89 -26.43
CA GLU A 32 19.77 -0.23 -27.32
C GLU A 32 19.55 -1.54 -26.54
N ALA A 33 20.29 -1.74 -25.42
CA ALA A 33 20.10 -2.88 -24.55
C ALA A 33 18.70 -2.87 -23.90
N VAL A 34 18.22 -1.71 -23.42
CA VAL A 34 16.85 -1.53 -22.92
C VAL A 34 15.84 -1.95 -23.99
N ASP A 35 15.95 -1.40 -25.21
CA ASP A 35 15.02 -1.71 -26.31
C ASP A 35 14.95 -3.23 -26.60
N TYR A 36 16.09 -3.93 -26.59
CA TYR A 36 16.10 -5.38 -26.81
C TYR A 36 15.50 -6.15 -25.65
N TYR A 37 15.78 -5.77 -24.40
CA TYR A 37 15.20 -6.45 -23.23
C TYR A 37 13.70 -6.17 -23.10
N GLU A 38 13.20 -4.99 -23.48
CA GLU A 38 11.76 -4.71 -23.56
C GLU A 38 11.07 -5.62 -24.58
N GLN A 39 11.68 -5.81 -25.76
CA GLN A 39 11.16 -6.73 -26.78
C GLN A 39 11.16 -8.19 -26.28
N ALA A 40 12.17 -8.61 -25.53
CA ALA A 40 12.20 -9.92 -24.90
C ALA A 40 11.11 -10.03 -23.83
N TYR A 41 10.93 -9.01 -22.98
CA TYR A 41 9.94 -8.99 -21.92
C TYR A 41 8.50 -8.99 -22.43
N ALA A 42 8.25 -8.36 -23.58
CA ALA A 42 6.96 -8.42 -24.26
C ALA A 42 6.61 -9.83 -24.76
N ILE A 43 7.60 -10.70 -24.96
CA ILE A 43 7.39 -12.12 -25.36
C ILE A 43 7.18 -12.98 -24.12
N ARG A 44 8.01 -12.79 -23.08
CA ARG A 44 7.95 -13.58 -21.85
C ARG A 44 8.32 -12.74 -20.64
N GLN A 45 7.34 -12.56 -19.77
CA GLN A 45 7.48 -11.83 -18.51
C GLN A 45 7.97 -12.76 -17.40
N ASP A 46 9.29 -12.89 -17.25
CA ASP A 46 9.90 -13.62 -16.15
C ASP A 46 10.71 -12.72 -15.22
N PHE A 47 10.86 -13.14 -13.97
CA PHE A 47 11.51 -12.33 -12.95
C PHE A 47 13.00 -12.06 -13.21
N PRO A 48 13.82 -13.02 -13.72
CA PRO A 48 15.19 -12.70 -14.08
C PRO A 48 15.32 -11.58 -15.11
N LEU A 49 14.48 -11.56 -16.13
CA LEU A 49 14.48 -10.51 -17.14
C LEU A 49 13.93 -9.19 -16.59
N ASN A 50 12.87 -9.25 -15.75
CA ASN A 50 12.35 -8.10 -15.02
C ASN A 50 13.46 -7.42 -14.22
N LEU A 51 14.24 -8.19 -13.45
CA LEU A 51 15.37 -7.67 -12.65
C LEU A 51 16.46 -7.04 -13.50
N VAL A 52 16.81 -7.64 -14.66
CA VAL A 52 17.79 -7.08 -15.60
C VAL A 52 17.27 -5.75 -16.15
N LEU A 53 16.06 -5.72 -16.65
CA LEU A 53 15.46 -4.53 -17.28
C LEU A 53 15.31 -3.38 -16.27
N VAL A 54 14.89 -3.69 -15.03
CA VAL A 54 14.82 -2.72 -13.95
C VAL A 54 16.20 -2.11 -13.66
N ASN A 55 17.26 -2.91 -13.58
CA ASN A 55 18.61 -2.38 -13.39
C ASN A 55 19.06 -1.50 -14.57
N MET A 56 18.71 -1.86 -15.80
CA MET A 56 18.99 -1.04 -16.96
C MET A 56 18.28 0.32 -16.91
N TYR A 57 17.00 0.36 -16.52
CA TYR A 57 16.28 1.62 -16.32
C TYR A 57 16.90 2.49 -15.22
N LEU A 58 17.39 1.89 -14.13
CA LEU A 58 18.11 2.65 -13.09
C LEU A 58 19.41 3.25 -13.62
N GLU A 59 20.15 2.51 -14.44
CA GLU A 59 21.41 2.98 -15.05
C GLU A 59 21.19 4.07 -16.10
N THR A 60 20.06 4.03 -16.84
CA THR A 60 19.69 5.05 -17.83
C THR A 60 18.95 6.24 -17.20
N GLY A 61 18.62 6.18 -15.91
CA GLY A 61 17.91 7.24 -15.18
C GLY A 61 16.39 7.23 -15.37
N GLU A 62 15.85 6.16 -15.93
CA GLU A 62 14.41 5.96 -16.16
C GLU A 62 13.73 5.39 -14.90
N ASN A 63 13.81 6.15 -13.80
CA ASN A 63 13.42 5.67 -12.46
C ASN A 63 11.94 5.30 -12.35
N GLU A 64 11.04 6.03 -13.02
CA GLU A 64 9.59 5.76 -13.00
C GLU A 64 9.26 4.44 -13.71
N GLN A 65 9.92 4.15 -14.84
CA GLN A 65 9.78 2.89 -15.56
C GLN A 65 10.31 1.72 -14.71
N ALA A 66 11.46 1.91 -14.04
CA ALA A 66 12.00 0.93 -13.11
C ALA A 66 11.00 0.60 -11.99
N LEU A 67 10.36 1.62 -11.39
CA LEU A 67 9.37 1.45 -10.34
C LEU A 67 8.11 0.73 -10.83
N SER A 68 7.58 1.15 -11.98
CA SER A 68 6.41 0.53 -12.58
C SER A 68 6.65 -0.96 -12.84
N LEU A 69 7.75 -1.29 -13.51
CA LEU A 69 8.11 -2.65 -13.88
C LEU A 69 8.39 -3.54 -12.65
N ALA A 70 9.11 -3.02 -11.64
CA ALA A 70 9.38 -3.76 -10.42
C ALA A 70 8.10 -4.03 -9.61
N SER A 71 7.14 -3.11 -9.65
CA SER A 71 5.86 -3.23 -8.93
C SER A 71 4.99 -4.37 -9.44
N GLU A 72 5.11 -4.76 -10.72
CA GLU A 72 4.40 -5.92 -11.31
C GLU A 72 4.78 -7.24 -10.63
N MET A 73 5.99 -7.34 -10.09
CA MET A 73 6.52 -8.55 -9.46
C MET A 73 7.02 -8.31 -8.03
N LYS A 74 6.43 -7.34 -7.31
CA LYS A 74 6.85 -6.88 -5.98
C LYS A 74 7.14 -8.02 -5.00
N GLU A 75 6.28 -9.04 -4.94
CA GLU A 75 6.45 -10.18 -4.02
C GLU A 75 7.74 -10.96 -4.29
N LYS A 76 8.17 -11.07 -5.55
CA LYS A 76 9.42 -11.76 -5.92
C LYS A 76 10.66 -10.98 -5.47
N TYR A 77 10.57 -9.64 -5.42
CA TYR A 77 11.63 -8.82 -4.86
C TYR A 77 11.78 -9.04 -3.35
N PHE A 78 10.70 -9.34 -2.64
CA PHE A 78 10.75 -9.55 -1.19
C PHE A 78 11.10 -10.96 -0.75
N ALA A 79 11.20 -11.90 -1.69
CA ALA A 79 11.59 -13.29 -1.40
C ALA A 79 13.04 -13.39 -0.88
N TYR A 80 13.94 -12.54 -1.36
CA TYR A 80 15.36 -12.54 -1.02
C TYR A 80 15.86 -11.13 -0.70
N LEU A 81 16.77 -11.01 0.27
CA LEU A 81 17.27 -9.71 0.74
C LEU A 81 17.96 -8.89 -0.37
N ASP A 82 18.75 -9.54 -1.23
CA ASP A 82 19.45 -8.84 -2.31
C ASP A 82 18.47 -8.24 -3.34
N HIS A 83 17.38 -8.94 -3.67
CA HIS A 83 16.33 -8.39 -4.53
C HIS A 83 15.56 -7.27 -3.83
N MET A 84 15.29 -7.42 -2.53
CA MET A 84 14.66 -6.37 -1.72
C MET A 84 15.54 -5.10 -1.67
N GLU A 85 16.86 -5.24 -1.59
CA GLU A 85 17.78 -4.09 -1.66
C GLU A 85 17.62 -3.35 -3.00
N THR A 86 17.50 -4.07 -4.13
CA THR A 86 17.21 -3.47 -5.43
C THR A 86 15.88 -2.71 -5.42
N TYR A 87 14.83 -3.29 -4.87
CA TYR A 87 13.52 -2.62 -4.77
C TYR A 87 13.59 -1.35 -3.92
N ILE A 88 14.29 -1.40 -2.79
CA ILE A 88 14.54 -0.23 -1.93
C ILE A 88 15.34 0.85 -2.70
N GLN A 89 16.34 0.45 -3.51
CA GLN A 89 17.08 1.40 -4.34
C GLN A 89 16.17 2.10 -5.35
N ILE A 90 15.24 1.37 -6.00
CA ILE A 90 14.24 1.95 -6.89
C ILE A 90 13.40 3.00 -6.16
N LEU A 91 12.92 2.68 -4.96
CA LEU A 91 12.14 3.62 -4.15
C LEU A 91 12.93 4.89 -3.82
N ILE A 92 14.21 4.77 -3.46
CA ILE A 92 15.07 5.90 -3.14
C ILE A 92 15.29 6.78 -4.37
N GLN A 93 15.53 6.20 -5.54
CA GLN A 93 15.70 6.95 -6.80
C GLN A 93 14.41 7.71 -7.21
N ASN A 94 13.25 7.20 -6.79
CA ASN A 94 11.95 7.85 -6.96
C ASN A 94 11.56 8.73 -5.76
N HIS A 95 12.48 8.99 -4.83
CA HIS A 95 12.26 9.79 -3.61
C HIS A 95 11.16 9.26 -2.68
N MET A 96 10.83 7.97 -2.75
CA MET A 96 9.78 7.32 -1.95
C MET A 96 10.34 6.82 -0.61
N PHE A 97 10.91 7.75 0.19
CA PHE A 97 11.63 7.43 1.43
C PHE A 97 10.74 6.76 2.47
N ILE A 98 9.49 7.20 2.62
CA ILE A 98 8.55 6.63 3.60
C ILE A 98 8.32 5.16 3.30
N GLN A 99 8.09 4.79 2.04
CA GLN A 99 7.92 3.38 1.67
C GLN A 99 9.21 2.56 1.87
N ALA A 100 10.37 3.13 1.56
CA ALA A 100 11.65 2.46 1.80
C ALA A 100 11.87 2.18 3.30
N HIS A 101 11.58 3.15 4.18
CA HIS A 101 11.64 2.98 5.63
C HIS A 101 10.61 1.96 6.15
N SER A 102 9.40 1.98 5.63
CA SER A 102 8.33 1.04 6.01
C SER A 102 8.74 -0.40 5.70
N ILE A 103 9.21 -0.67 4.48
CA ILE A 103 9.64 -2.01 4.05
C ILE A 103 10.80 -2.53 4.91
N ILE A 104 11.81 -1.71 5.17
CA ILE A 104 12.95 -2.15 5.98
C ILE A 104 12.58 -2.36 7.44
N ASN A 105 11.68 -1.54 8.00
CA ASN A 105 11.19 -1.72 9.37
C ASN A 105 10.40 -3.02 9.51
N GLU A 106 9.48 -3.29 8.59
CA GLU A 106 8.70 -4.53 8.56
C GLU A 106 9.63 -5.76 8.48
N ARG A 107 10.61 -5.73 7.57
CA ARG A 107 11.57 -6.82 7.44
C ARG A 107 12.42 -7.03 8.69
N ILE A 108 12.82 -5.95 9.39
CA ILE A 108 13.56 -6.03 10.66
C ILE A 108 12.70 -6.69 11.74
N LEU A 109 11.41 -6.40 11.82
CA LEU A 109 10.49 -6.99 12.81
C LEU A 109 10.27 -8.49 12.56
N MET A 110 10.28 -8.93 11.31
CA MET A 110 10.07 -10.33 10.91
C MET A 110 11.37 -11.14 10.86
N GLU A 111 12.54 -10.54 11.12
CA GLU A 111 13.84 -11.14 10.86
C GLU A 111 14.14 -12.31 11.81
N GLN A 112 14.35 -13.50 11.23
CA GLN A 112 14.70 -14.74 11.95
C GLN A 112 15.85 -15.49 11.30
N SER A 113 16.34 -15.03 10.12
CA SER A 113 17.33 -15.74 9.29
C SER A 113 18.79 -15.39 9.59
N GLY A 114 19.05 -14.47 10.53
CA GLY A 114 20.39 -13.98 10.86
C GLY A 114 20.90 -12.85 9.96
N GLU A 115 20.05 -12.25 9.13
CA GLU A 115 20.40 -11.14 8.24
C GLU A 115 20.31 -9.76 8.90
N MET A 116 20.04 -9.68 10.20
CA MET A 116 19.84 -8.44 10.96
C MET A 116 20.92 -7.38 10.70
N ARG A 117 22.19 -7.79 10.60
CA ARG A 117 23.29 -6.84 10.35
C ARG A 117 23.18 -6.16 8.99
N LYS A 118 22.79 -6.91 7.94
CA LYS A 118 22.59 -6.37 6.58
C LYS A 118 21.39 -5.41 6.57
N LEU A 119 20.29 -5.77 7.22
CA LEU A 119 19.09 -4.95 7.33
C LEU A 119 19.36 -3.62 8.05
N ILE A 120 20.09 -3.65 9.17
CA ILE A 120 20.51 -2.43 9.88
C ILE A 120 21.42 -1.56 9.00
N SER A 121 22.34 -2.17 8.24
CA SER A 121 23.20 -1.45 7.31
C SER A 121 22.39 -0.77 6.20
N LEU A 122 21.43 -1.49 5.63
CA LEU A 122 20.54 -0.97 4.59
C LEU A 122 19.68 0.18 5.14
N LYS A 123 19.13 0.05 6.34
CA LYS A 123 18.39 1.14 7.01
C LYS A 123 19.24 2.39 7.18
N LYS A 124 20.52 2.25 7.56
CA LYS A 124 21.44 3.38 7.67
C LYS A 124 21.73 4.01 6.30
N LYS A 125 21.85 3.19 5.22
CA LYS A 125 22.02 3.67 3.85
C LYS A 125 20.81 4.50 3.39
N ILE A 126 19.58 4.02 3.64
CA ILE A 126 18.35 4.78 3.36
C ILE A 126 18.41 6.14 4.05
N ARG A 127 18.67 6.16 5.36
CA ARG A 127 18.73 7.42 6.14
C ARG A 127 19.78 8.39 5.63
N HIS A 128 20.95 7.88 5.24
CA HIS A 128 22.01 8.73 4.69
C HIS A 128 21.59 9.38 3.36
N LEU A 129 21.01 8.61 2.44
CA LEU A 129 20.54 9.11 1.15
C LEU A 129 19.38 10.11 1.30
N GLU A 130 18.48 9.86 2.24
CA GLU A 130 17.40 10.76 2.62
C GLU A 130 17.93 12.12 3.14
N LEU A 131 18.96 12.11 4.01
CA LEU A 131 19.60 13.34 4.50
C LEU A 131 20.30 14.09 3.36
N MET A 132 20.95 13.40 2.42
CA MET A 132 21.51 14.03 1.24
C MET A 132 20.40 14.69 0.40
N TYR A 133 19.32 13.98 0.12
CA TYR A 133 18.16 14.52 -0.60
C TYR A 133 17.63 15.79 0.08
N GLN A 134 17.48 15.76 1.41
CA GLN A 134 17.02 16.91 2.19
C GLN A 134 17.94 18.13 2.03
N GLN A 135 19.24 17.92 1.91
CA GLN A 135 20.21 19.01 1.73
C GLN A 135 20.23 19.57 0.31
N PHE A 136 20.06 18.74 -0.70
CA PHE A 136 20.16 19.14 -2.09
C PHE A 136 18.84 19.60 -2.72
N GLU A 137 17.70 19.05 -2.28
CA GLU A 137 16.38 19.31 -2.86
C GLU A 137 15.48 20.19 -1.97
N VAL A 138 16.08 21.17 -1.28
CA VAL A 138 15.38 22.08 -0.35
C VAL A 138 14.17 22.75 -1.01
N GLY A 139 14.29 23.12 -2.30
CA GLY A 139 13.23 23.76 -3.07
C GLY A 139 12.01 22.84 -3.23
N LYS A 140 12.23 21.61 -3.68
CA LYS A 140 11.16 20.60 -3.87
C LYS A 140 10.46 20.24 -2.57
N ILE A 141 11.23 20.07 -1.49
CA ILE A 141 10.68 19.78 -0.17
C ILE A 141 9.81 20.95 0.31
N LYS A 142 10.24 22.18 0.07
CA LYS A 142 9.45 23.37 0.41
C LYS A 142 8.15 23.45 -0.38
N GLU A 143 8.21 23.26 -1.70
CA GLU A 143 7.01 23.24 -2.57
C GLU A 143 6.00 22.19 -2.11
N LEU A 144 6.48 20.98 -1.80
CA LEU A 144 5.63 19.91 -1.28
C LEU A 144 4.99 20.24 0.07
N LYS A 145 5.74 20.89 0.98
CA LYS A 145 5.19 21.38 2.25
C LYS A 145 4.15 22.46 2.03
N ASP A 146 4.39 23.40 1.12
CA ASP A 146 3.46 24.46 0.78
C ASP A 146 2.15 23.88 0.18
N GLU A 147 2.23 22.82 -0.65
CA GLU A 147 1.06 22.08 -1.16
C GLU A 147 0.31 21.40 0.01
N LEU A 148 1.03 20.74 0.90
CA LEU A 148 0.46 20.06 2.07
C LEU A 148 -0.19 21.03 3.06
N ASP A 149 0.34 22.23 3.26
CA ASP A 149 -0.27 23.25 4.14
C ASP A 149 -1.67 23.69 3.68
N HIS A 150 -2.01 23.44 2.42
CA HIS A 150 -3.32 23.70 1.85
C HIS A 150 -4.23 22.45 1.78
N LEU A 151 -3.77 21.30 2.28
CA LEU A 151 -4.48 20.00 2.20
C LEU A 151 -5.96 20.11 2.60
N ASN A 152 -6.24 20.80 3.68
CA ASN A 152 -7.58 20.94 4.25
C ASN A 152 -8.56 21.84 3.45
N LYS A 153 -8.11 22.43 2.33
CA LYS A 153 -8.95 23.21 1.39
C LYS A 153 -9.47 22.37 0.23
N HIS A 154 -9.01 21.15 0.11
CA HIS A 154 -9.29 20.24 -0.97
C HIS A 154 -10.36 19.21 -0.62
N ASN A 155 -11.02 18.65 -1.63
CA ASN A 155 -11.92 17.51 -1.44
C ASN A 155 -11.14 16.23 -1.11
N TYR A 156 -11.84 15.16 -0.75
CA TYR A 156 -11.22 13.89 -0.34
C TYR A 156 -10.21 13.33 -1.36
N TYR A 157 -10.57 13.30 -2.65
CA TYR A 157 -9.70 12.72 -3.68
C TYR A 157 -8.41 13.52 -3.85
N GLU A 158 -8.55 14.85 -3.84
CA GLU A 158 -7.41 15.75 -3.89
C GLU A 158 -6.54 15.62 -2.62
N GLN A 159 -7.18 15.57 -1.43
CA GLN A 159 -6.45 15.33 -0.18
C GLN A 159 -5.67 14.02 -0.23
N MET A 160 -6.26 12.92 -0.72
CA MET A 160 -5.60 11.63 -0.84
C MET A 160 -4.45 11.68 -1.86
N ALA A 161 -4.62 12.37 -2.98
CA ALA A 161 -3.57 12.54 -3.98
C ALA A 161 -2.38 13.36 -3.43
N ILE A 162 -2.67 14.47 -2.74
CA ILE A 162 -1.66 15.35 -2.13
C ILE A 162 -0.92 14.63 -1.00
N VAL A 163 -1.65 13.96 -0.09
CA VAL A 163 -1.02 13.30 1.05
C VAL A 163 -0.13 12.13 0.64
N LYS A 164 -0.46 11.43 -0.45
CA LYS A 164 0.43 10.39 -1.00
C LYS A 164 1.76 10.95 -1.47
N LYS A 165 1.80 12.19 -1.98
CA LYS A 165 3.05 12.87 -2.33
C LYS A 165 3.90 13.14 -1.07
N ALA A 166 3.29 13.26 0.13
CA ALA A 166 4.04 13.40 1.36
C ALA A 166 4.99 12.22 1.64
N GLY A 167 4.77 11.07 1.01
CA GLY A 167 5.71 9.94 1.01
C GLY A 167 7.09 10.27 0.43
N GLN A 168 7.23 11.39 -0.30
CA GLN A 168 8.49 11.92 -0.80
C GLN A 168 9.22 12.84 0.20
N LEU A 169 8.57 13.20 1.32
CA LEU A 169 9.22 13.93 2.38
C LEU A 169 10.21 13.03 3.14
N PRO A 170 11.28 13.62 3.69
CA PRO A 170 12.08 12.95 4.69
C PRO A 170 11.20 12.48 5.87
N GLN A 171 11.56 11.32 6.45
CA GLN A 171 10.76 10.67 7.50
C GLN A 171 10.40 11.61 8.65
N ASP A 172 11.37 12.42 9.14
CA ASP A 172 11.13 13.33 10.27
C ASP A 172 10.11 14.41 9.90
N GLU A 173 10.19 14.94 8.69
CA GLU A 173 9.25 15.94 8.16
C GLU A 173 7.85 15.36 7.97
N PHE A 174 7.76 14.14 7.44
CA PHE A 174 6.50 13.43 7.28
C PHE A 174 5.81 13.22 8.64
N ILE A 175 6.57 12.78 9.67
CA ILE A 175 6.03 12.56 11.02
C ILE A 175 5.45 13.87 11.61
N VAL A 176 6.17 14.99 11.47
CA VAL A 176 5.72 16.29 11.98
C VAL A 176 4.43 16.74 11.30
N ILE A 177 4.39 16.67 9.96
CA ILE A 177 3.21 17.08 9.18
C ILE A 177 2.05 16.11 9.42
N GLY A 178 2.33 14.82 9.48
CA GLY A 178 1.32 13.78 9.75
C GLY A 178 0.61 14.01 11.10
N LYS A 179 1.37 14.28 12.16
CA LYS A 179 0.80 14.61 13.49
C LYS A 179 -0.13 15.84 13.44
N LYS A 180 0.21 16.86 12.64
CA LYS A 180 -0.64 18.04 12.43
C LYS A 180 -1.97 17.66 11.76
N PHE A 181 -1.91 16.86 10.70
CA PHE A 181 -3.11 16.45 9.94
C PHE A 181 -4.03 15.48 10.71
N LEU A 182 -3.46 14.65 11.56
CA LEU A 182 -4.25 13.77 12.43
C LEU A 182 -5.18 14.54 13.37
N LEU A 183 -4.90 15.80 13.67
CA LEU A 183 -5.70 16.67 14.54
C LEU A 183 -6.56 17.71 13.78
N ASP A 184 -6.49 17.78 12.46
CA ASP A 184 -7.30 18.71 11.66
C ASP A 184 -8.63 18.06 11.25
N GLU A 185 -9.75 18.55 11.79
CA GLU A 185 -11.13 18.07 11.46
C GLU A 185 -11.52 18.26 9.99
N ARG A 186 -10.84 19.13 9.26
CA ARG A 186 -11.05 19.36 7.83
C ARG A 186 -10.34 18.35 6.94
N VAL A 187 -9.42 17.57 7.53
CA VAL A 187 -8.79 16.45 6.84
C VAL A 187 -9.72 15.23 6.95
N HIS A 188 -10.04 14.62 5.84
CA HIS A 188 -10.98 13.51 5.77
C HIS A 188 -10.52 12.31 6.63
N ASN A 189 -11.48 11.58 7.24
CA ASN A 189 -11.19 10.44 8.13
C ASN A 189 -10.29 9.39 7.50
N LEU A 190 -10.53 8.99 6.24
CA LEU A 190 -9.66 8.02 5.55
C LEU A 190 -8.25 8.55 5.30
N VAL A 191 -8.09 9.85 5.08
CA VAL A 191 -6.76 10.46 4.93
C VAL A 191 -6.01 10.42 6.27
N ARG A 192 -6.69 10.74 7.39
CA ARG A 192 -6.11 10.60 8.73
C ARG A 192 -5.76 9.15 9.06
N SER A 193 -6.65 8.21 8.71
CA SER A 193 -6.41 6.77 8.88
C SER A 193 -5.18 6.32 8.10
N TRP A 194 -5.04 6.72 6.84
CA TRP A 194 -3.87 6.42 6.03
C TRP A 194 -2.57 7.01 6.62
N ILE A 195 -2.61 8.27 7.08
CA ILE A 195 -1.45 8.90 7.74
C ILE A 195 -1.05 8.11 8.99
N LEU A 196 -2.03 7.71 9.82
CA LEU A 196 -1.74 6.94 11.03
C LEU A 196 -1.15 5.56 10.67
N GLU A 197 -1.67 4.90 9.65
CA GLU A 197 -1.12 3.64 9.14
C GLU A 197 0.34 3.78 8.69
N GLU A 198 0.69 4.87 8.00
CA GLU A 198 2.09 5.12 7.63
C GLU A 198 2.97 5.37 8.86
N LEU A 199 2.48 6.06 9.90
CA LEU A 199 3.23 6.21 11.17
C LEU A 199 3.44 4.86 11.89
N VAL A 200 2.49 3.95 11.77
CA VAL A 200 2.62 2.55 12.27
C VAL A 200 3.71 1.83 11.49
N ARG A 201 3.68 1.85 10.17
CA ARG A 201 4.69 1.24 9.29
C ARG A 201 6.08 1.82 9.50
N LEU A 202 6.17 3.11 9.81
CA LEU A 202 7.41 3.78 10.21
C LEU A 202 7.87 3.38 11.61
N HIS A 203 7.04 2.67 12.36
CA HIS A 203 7.31 2.21 13.72
C HIS A 203 7.61 3.36 14.70
N VAL A 204 6.79 4.41 14.62
CA VAL A 204 6.89 5.59 15.50
C VAL A 204 6.58 5.20 16.94
N LYS A 205 7.52 5.44 17.87
CA LYS A 205 7.44 5.02 19.28
C LYS A 205 6.84 6.05 20.21
N GLU A 206 6.69 7.27 19.74
CA GLU A 206 6.10 8.37 20.51
C GLU A 206 4.58 8.26 20.51
N GLU A 207 3.93 8.73 21.55
CA GLU A 207 2.48 8.90 21.58
C GLU A 207 2.04 9.91 20.52
N VAL A 208 0.96 9.58 19.83
CA VAL A 208 0.35 10.39 18.77
C VAL A 208 -1.12 10.59 19.09
N GLU A 209 -1.55 11.85 19.18
CA GLU A 209 -2.97 12.19 19.25
C GLU A 209 -3.58 12.21 17.84
N PHE A 210 -4.81 11.76 17.74
CA PHE A 210 -5.58 11.84 16.50
C PHE A 210 -7.06 12.08 16.76
N LEU A 211 -7.73 12.73 15.82
CA LEU A 211 -9.19 12.83 15.77
C LEU A 211 -9.74 11.61 15.09
N TRP A 212 -10.59 10.88 15.78
CA TRP A 212 -11.30 9.75 15.17
C TRP A 212 -12.60 10.20 14.50
N ARG A 213 -13.31 9.29 13.83
CA ARG A 213 -14.54 9.55 13.08
C ARG A 213 -15.68 10.19 13.89
N ASP A 214 -15.67 10.08 15.20
CA ASP A 214 -16.60 10.73 16.13
C ASP A 214 -16.17 12.14 16.56
N ASN A 215 -15.12 12.68 15.93
CA ASN A 215 -14.47 13.95 16.24
C ASN A 215 -13.93 14.07 17.67
N LYS A 216 -13.75 12.96 18.35
CA LYS A 216 -13.03 12.96 19.64
C LYS A 216 -11.56 12.66 19.45
N LYS A 217 -10.76 13.18 20.38
CA LYS A 217 -9.33 12.91 20.46
C LYS A 217 -9.05 11.60 21.14
N TYR A 218 -8.18 10.83 20.51
CA TYR A 218 -7.63 9.59 21.04
C TYR A 218 -6.12 9.64 20.95
N THR A 219 -5.44 8.80 21.74
CA THR A 219 -3.99 8.68 21.75
C THR A 219 -3.59 7.25 21.47
N VAL A 220 -2.53 7.09 20.68
CA VAL A 220 -1.96 5.79 20.35
C VAL A 220 -0.45 5.89 20.25
N VAL A 221 0.26 4.80 20.55
CA VAL A 221 1.67 4.62 20.18
C VAL A 221 1.70 3.82 18.88
N PRO A 222 2.03 4.42 17.72
CA PRO A 222 1.96 3.72 16.43
C PRO A 222 2.74 2.40 16.39
N ALA A 223 3.94 2.37 17.02
CA ALA A 223 4.75 1.14 17.10
C ALA A 223 4.11 -0.02 17.88
N SER A 224 3.01 0.22 18.62
CA SER A 224 2.32 -0.79 19.44
C SER A 224 1.02 -1.31 18.83
N VAL A 225 0.60 -0.78 17.69
CA VAL A 225 -0.62 -1.20 16.97
C VAL A 225 -0.25 -1.73 15.59
N GLY A 226 -1.11 -2.57 15.04
CA GLY A 226 -0.97 -3.07 13.67
C GLY A 226 -1.64 -2.14 12.64
N THR A 227 -1.57 -2.53 11.38
CA THR A 227 -2.34 -1.91 10.28
C THR A 227 -3.84 -2.29 10.38
N PRO A 228 -4.75 -1.65 9.63
CA PRO A 228 -6.16 -2.02 9.65
C PRO A 228 -6.44 -3.51 9.41
N LEU A 229 -5.62 -4.16 8.57
CA LEU A 229 -5.77 -5.57 8.23
C LEU A 229 -5.18 -6.53 9.28
N ASP A 230 -4.36 -6.04 10.22
CA ASP A 230 -3.81 -6.82 11.35
C ASP A 230 -4.81 -6.93 12.51
N SER A 231 -5.94 -6.20 12.47
CA SER A 231 -6.98 -6.25 13.48
C SER A 231 -7.48 -7.69 13.68
N ALA A 232 -7.59 -8.13 14.94
CA ALA A 232 -8.10 -9.45 15.27
C ALA A 232 -9.56 -9.64 14.79
N ALA A 233 -10.37 -8.59 14.83
CA ALA A 233 -11.72 -8.60 14.30
C ALA A 233 -11.72 -8.81 12.77
N TYR A 234 -10.83 -8.11 12.02
CA TYR A 234 -10.69 -8.31 10.57
C TYR A 234 -10.38 -9.77 10.23
N GLN A 235 -9.36 -10.33 10.86
CA GLN A 235 -8.92 -11.69 10.58
C GLN A 235 -10.02 -12.74 10.88
N ARG A 236 -10.77 -12.55 11.99
CA ARG A 236 -11.88 -13.46 12.34
C ARG A 236 -13.06 -13.34 11.37
N ILE A 237 -13.39 -12.13 10.93
CA ILE A 237 -14.42 -11.89 9.92
C ILE A 237 -14.03 -12.57 8.61
N LEU A 238 -12.79 -12.36 8.17
CA LEU A 238 -12.27 -12.94 6.93
C LEU A 238 -12.34 -14.48 6.97
N LEU A 239 -11.83 -15.10 8.00
CA LEU A 239 -11.88 -16.57 8.19
C LEU A 239 -13.31 -17.11 8.17
N PHE A 240 -14.26 -16.39 8.76
CA PHE A 240 -15.66 -16.79 8.73
C PHE A 240 -16.23 -16.72 7.31
N LEU A 241 -16.01 -15.61 6.62
CA LEU A 241 -16.54 -15.40 5.27
C LEU A 241 -15.93 -16.35 4.24
N GLU A 242 -14.63 -16.59 4.30
CA GLU A 242 -13.96 -17.57 3.45
C GLU A 242 -14.56 -18.96 3.65
N LYS A 243 -14.73 -19.41 4.89
CA LYS A 243 -15.32 -20.70 5.21
C LYS A 243 -16.74 -20.85 4.65
N GLU A 244 -17.55 -19.78 4.74
CA GLU A 244 -18.97 -19.85 4.38
C GLU A 244 -19.23 -19.62 2.89
N LEU A 245 -18.39 -18.83 2.20
CA LEU A 245 -18.70 -18.32 0.86
C LEU A 245 -17.74 -18.82 -0.23
N ILE A 246 -16.54 -19.28 0.09
CA ILE A 246 -15.53 -19.58 -0.94
C ILE A 246 -16.00 -20.62 -1.97
N ASN A 247 -16.82 -21.57 -1.56
CA ASN A 247 -17.37 -22.62 -2.43
C ASN A 247 -18.81 -22.33 -2.90
N ASP A 248 -19.57 -21.52 -2.15
CA ASP A 248 -20.98 -21.27 -2.40
C ASP A 248 -21.19 -20.05 -3.30
N ASP A 249 -20.49 -18.94 -3.01
CA ASP A 249 -20.58 -17.67 -3.76
C ASP A 249 -19.26 -16.89 -3.68
N PRO A 250 -18.25 -17.25 -4.46
CA PRO A 250 -16.94 -16.61 -4.44
C PRO A 250 -16.99 -15.13 -4.94
N ILE A 251 -17.98 -14.75 -5.77
CA ILE A 251 -18.15 -13.37 -6.23
C ILE A 251 -18.61 -12.51 -5.08
N LEU A 252 -19.64 -12.94 -4.35
CA LEU A 252 -20.12 -12.27 -3.15
C LEU A 252 -19.01 -12.12 -2.10
N LEU A 253 -18.17 -13.15 -1.94
CA LEU A 253 -17.00 -13.05 -1.03
C LEU A 253 -16.08 -11.90 -1.41
N VAL A 254 -15.74 -11.74 -2.69
CA VAL A 254 -14.87 -10.66 -3.16
C VAL A 254 -15.49 -9.29 -2.89
N ASP A 255 -16.77 -9.11 -3.24
CA ASP A 255 -17.48 -7.84 -3.05
C ASP A 255 -17.52 -7.44 -1.56
N ILE A 256 -17.86 -8.41 -0.68
CA ILE A 256 -17.87 -8.17 0.77
C ILE A 256 -16.45 -7.85 1.28
N MET A 257 -15.42 -8.52 0.81
CA MET A 257 -14.04 -8.27 1.24
C MET A 257 -13.57 -6.86 0.86
N GLU A 258 -13.92 -6.36 -0.32
CA GLU A 258 -13.60 -4.99 -0.73
C GLU A 258 -14.29 -3.97 0.18
N GLU A 259 -15.57 -4.16 0.47
CA GLU A 259 -16.30 -3.30 1.40
C GLU A 259 -15.69 -3.32 2.81
N ILE A 260 -15.37 -4.51 3.33
CA ILE A 260 -14.77 -4.66 4.67
C ILE A 260 -13.45 -3.91 4.77
N ARG A 261 -12.59 -3.94 3.76
CA ARG A 261 -11.32 -3.21 3.77
C ARG A 261 -11.52 -1.70 3.98
N LEU A 262 -12.50 -1.12 3.29
CA LEU A 262 -12.85 0.29 3.46
C LEU A 262 -13.45 0.59 4.84
N HIS A 263 -14.30 -0.32 5.34
CA HIS A 263 -14.86 -0.18 6.68
C HIS A 263 -13.78 -0.23 7.76
N PHE A 264 -12.82 -1.16 7.66
CA PHE A 264 -11.73 -1.25 8.61
C PHE A 264 -10.77 -0.05 8.51
N ALA A 265 -10.56 0.51 7.33
CA ALA A 265 -9.81 1.75 7.20
C ALA A 265 -10.49 2.92 7.93
N LEU A 266 -11.84 3.03 7.93
CA LEU A 266 -12.58 4.04 8.68
C LEU A 266 -12.70 3.75 10.19
N LEU A 267 -12.72 2.48 10.59
CA LEU A 267 -12.77 2.08 12.00
C LEU A 267 -11.38 2.09 12.67
N TYR A 268 -10.33 2.19 11.89
CA TYR A 268 -8.95 2.20 12.37
C TYR A 268 -8.64 3.42 13.27
N PRO A 269 -7.88 3.28 14.35
CA PRO A 269 -7.28 2.04 14.87
C PRO A 269 -8.17 1.30 15.89
N LEU A 270 -9.44 1.69 16.07
CA LEU A 270 -10.34 1.23 17.14
C LEU A 270 -11.26 0.07 16.71
N ALA A 271 -10.97 -0.59 15.58
CA ALA A 271 -11.84 -1.66 15.06
C ALA A 271 -12.11 -2.77 16.09
N ASP A 272 -11.08 -3.26 16.79
CA ASP A 272 -11.20 -4.33 17.79
C ASP A 272 -11.96 -3.90 19.04
N GLU A 273 -12.01 -2.59 19.31
CA GLU A 273 -12.81 -2.04 20.41
C GLU A 273 -14.30 -1.95 20.07
N ILE A 274 -14.62 -1.73 18.80
CA ILE A 274 -15.99 -1.55 18.31
C ILE A 274 -16.62 -2.87 17.95
N ILE A 275 -15.87 -3.75 17.30
CA ILE A 275 -16.33 -5.05 16.81
C ILE A 275 -16.17 -6.09 17.92
N LYS A 276 -17.19 -6.21 18.76
CA LYS A 276 -17.16 -7.17 19.88
C LYS A 276 -17.47 -8.60 19.43
N ASP A 277 -18.31 -8.77 18.42
CA ASP A 277 -18.62 -10.07 17.83
C ASP A 277 -18.33 -10.06 16.33
N PRO A 278 -17.12 -10.52 15.92
CA PRO A 278 -16.74 -10.59 14.50
C PRO A 278 -17.65 -11.50 13.67
N ARG A 279 -18.22 -12.58 14.27
CA ARG A 279 -19.14 -13.48 13.58
C ARG A 279 -20.43 -12.76 13.19
N LEU A 280 -21.04 -12.02 14.11
CA LEU A 280 -22.25 -11.25 13.82
C LEU A 280 -21.99 -10.14 12.81
N TRP A 281 -20.81 -9.53 12.84
CA TRP A 281 -20.39 -8.55 11.81
C TRP A 281 -20.29 -9.19 10.44
N ALA A 282 -19.70 -10.37 10.31
CA ALA A 282 -19.62 -11.13 9.06
C ALA A 282 -21.01 -11.51 8.54
N VAL A 283 -21.86 -12.08 9.41
CA VAL A 283 -23.25 -12.43 9.09
C VAL A 283 -24.03 -11.20 8.62
N SER A 284 -23.85 -10.06 9.27
CA SER A 284 -24.50 -8.79 8.91
C SER A 284 -24.17 -8.34 7.48
N TYR A 285 -22.92 -8.49 7.01
CA TYR A 285 -22.56 -8.23 5.62
C TYR A 285 -23.27 -9.20 4.67
N VAL A 286 -23.19 -10.50 4.95
CA VAL A 286 -23.85 -11.50 4.09
C VAL A 286 -25.34 -11.24 3.94
N ILE A 287 -26.04 -10.92 5.04
CA ILE A 287 -27.47 -10.60 5.03
C ILE A 287 -27.76 -9.32 4.21
N SER A 288 -26.90 -8.32 4.28
CA SER A 288 -27.05 -7.06 3.54
C SER A 288 -27.01 -7.25 2.02
N TYR A 289 -26.27 -8.22 1.53
CA TYR A 289 -26.19 -8.58 0.12
C TYR A 289 -27.24 -9.63 -0.29
N ASN A 290 -27.57 -10.57 0.59
CA ASN A 290 -28.48 -11.66 0.28
C ASN A 290 -29.38 -12.02 1.48
N HIS A 291 -30.58 -11.44 1.53
CA HIS A 291 -31.54 -11.66 2.63
C HIS A 291 -32.02 -13.12 2.76
N SER A 292 -31.97 -13.92 1.68
CA SER A 292 -32.43 -15.32 1.75
C SER A 292 -31.52 -16.20 2.62
N ILE A 293 -30.26 -15.77 2.82
CA ILE A 293 -29.27 -16.49 3.63
C ILE A 293 -29.51 -16.25 5.16
N ALA A 294 -30.28 -15.26 5.53
CA ALA A 294 -30.59 -14.96 6.94
C ALA A 294 -31.11 -16.18 7.71
N GLN A 295 -31.94 -17.02 7.06
CA GLN A 295 -32.47 -18.24 7.68
C GLN A 295 -31.39 -19.29 7.99
N LYS A 296 -30.30 -19.35 7.21
CA LYS A 296 -29.16 -20.28 7.43
C LYS A 296 -28.46 -20.01 8.78
N TYR A 297 -28.49 -18.77 9.26
CA TYR A 297 -27.72 -18.35 10.45
C TYR A 297 -28.56 -18.29 11.74
N GLN A 298 -29.82 -18.73 11.75
CA GLN A 298 -30.70 -18.73 12.92
C GLN A 298 -30.71 -17.39 13.67
N VAL A 299 -30.93 -16.31 12.90
CA VAL A 299 -30.72 -14.91 13.31
C VAL A 299 -31.76 -14.38 14.31
N ASP A 300 -32.84 -15.14 14.58
CA ASP A 300 -33.99 -14.64 15.36
C ASP A 300 -33.60 -14.22 16.80
N GLU A 301 -32.71 -14.93 17.46
CA GLU A 301 -32.23 -14.58 18.79
C GLU A 301 -31.21 -13.43 18.80
N GLU A 302 -30.45 -13.23 17.71
CA GLU A 302 -29.39 -12.24 17.58
C GLU A 302 -29.83 -10.99 16.77
N ARG A 303 -31.10 -10.94 16.38
CA ARG A 303 -31.66 -9.91 15.45
C ARG A 303 -31.36 -8.49 15.90
N LEU A 304 -31.57 -8.17 17.17
CA LEU A 304 -31.33 -6.83 17.71
C LEU A 304 -29.87 -6.39 17.62
N GLU A 305 -28.95 -7.33 17.84
CA GLU A 305 -27.51 -7.03 17.73
C GLU A 305 -27.11 -6.83 16.25
N ILE A 306 -27.63 -7.64 15.34
CA ILE A 306 -27.41 -7.47 13.89
C ILE A 306 -27.96 -6.13 13.40
N GLU A 307 -29.15 -5.72 13.84
CA GLU A 307 -29.72 -4.40 13.49
C GLU A 307 -28.83 -3.23 13.96
N LYS A 308 -28.21 -3.35 15.15
CA LYS A 308 -27.24 -2.36 15.64
C LYS A 308 -25.97 -2.33 14.76
N ILE A 309 -25.45 -3.50 14.40
CA ILE A 309 -24.28 -3.62 13.54
C ILE A 309 -24.60 -3.04 12.16
N GLN A 310 -25.73 -3.37 11.55
CA GLN A 310 -26.15 -2.84 10.26
C GLN A 310 -26.29 -1.32 10.28
N LYS A 311 -26.74 -0.75 11.40
CA LYS A 311 -26.79 0.71 11.56
C LYS A 311 -25.38 1.33 11.50
N ILE A 312 -24.40 0.72 12.15
CA ILE A 312 -23.00 1.21 12.11
C ILE A 312 -22.45 1.05 10.68
N GLN A 313 -22.64 -0.11 10.06
CA GLN A 313 -22.20 -0.36 8.69
C GLN A 313 -22.83 0.63 7.69
N SER A 314 -24.14 0.92 7.85
CA SER A 314 -24.83 1.92 7.02
C SER A 314 -24.29 3.33 7.21
N GLN A 315 -23.92 3.71 8.43
CA GLN A 315 -23.24 4.99 8.67
C GLN A 315 -21.89 5.07 7.97
N ILE A 316 -21.12 3.98 8.00
CA ILE A 316 -19.83 3.91 7.31
C ILE A 316 -20.03 4.00 5.79
N ARG A 317 -20.98 3.25 5.22
CA ARG A 317 -21.33 3.34 3.79
C ARG A 317 -21.70 4.76 3.40
N PHE A 318 -22.53 5.42 4.20
CA PHE A 318 -22.91 6.81 3.95
C PHE A 318 -21.71 7.78 3.99
N GLU A 319 -20.74 7.57 4.87
CA GLU A 319 -19.50 8.35 4.87
C GLU A 319 -18.70 8.12 3.57
N LEU A 320 -18.64 6.87 3.09
CA LEU A 320 -17.96 6.50 1.84
C LEU A 320 -18.68 7.06 0.60
N GLU A 321 -20.02 7.00 0.57
CA GLU A 321 -20.84 7.55 -0.54
C GLU A 321 -20.64 9.05 -0.72
N LYS A 322 -20.56 9.81 0.38
CA LYS A 322 -20.29 11.26 0.35
C LYS A 322 -18.97 11.64 -0.30
N MET A 323 -18.05 10.69 -0.46
CA MET A 323 -16.77 10.93 -1.14
C MET A 323 -16.92 10.89 -2.66
N VAL A 324 -17.94 10.21 -3.18
CA VAL A 324 -18.16 10.01 -4.62
C VAL A 324 -18.95 11.18 -5.24
N LEU A 325 -19.62 11.96 -4.42
CA LEU A 325 -20.41 13.16 -4.82
C LEU A 325 -19.58 14.44 -4.68
#